data_ef6b5327e80d990d167d99764f91b64a
#
_entry.id   ef6b5327e80d990d167d99764f91b64a
#
_cell.length_a   1.000
_cell.length_b   1.000
_cell.length_c   1.000
_cell.angle_alpha   90.00
_cell.angle_beta   90.00
_cell.angle_gamma   90.00
#
_symmetry.space_group_name_H-M   'P 1'
#
loop_
_entity.id
_entity.type
_entity.pdbx_description
1 polymer ?
#
loop_
_entity_poly.entity_id
_entity_poly.type
_entity_poly.pdbx_seq_one_letter_code
_entity_poly.pdbx_strand_id
1 'polypeptide(L)'
;MSIEVAVAAALFVGIIAYAVLGGADFGSGFFDLTAGSSRRGAELRTLVDHSIGPVWEANHVWLIYVLVIWWTAFPESFAAAMSTLVLPLLLALLGIVLRGASFAFRKFSETLGQARLFGVIFAASSIITPFFLGTVAGGIASGRVPLEGTGDRWSSWVNPTSLFGGVIAVGTCAFLAGTFLVADAARSGQARLADELRIRALGVGVVTGAVVFAALVPIDHDAPTLAAGLEGRAAPLVVLAALAGLATLVLLWRRRYSIARLAAVVAVASVVSGWGVGQYPWLLVDEVTIVDAAGAQATLQALLVAVAVAVVVVVPPLAYLFRLTQSEEWTRPDH
;
A
#
# COMPACT_ATOMS: atom_id res chain seq x y z
N MET A 1 -23.77 -1.71 15.08
CA MET A 1 -22.58 -0.94 14.69
C MET A 1 -22.99 0.52 14.69
N SER A 2 -22.33 1.37 15.47
CA SER A 2 -22.62 2.81 15.49
C SER A 2 -22.24 3.44 14.14
N ILE A 3 -22.74 4.65 13.85
CA ILE A 3 -22.47 5.35 12.59
C ILE A 3 -21.00 5.75 12.46
N GLU A 4 -20.37 6.12 13.57
CA GLU A 4 -18.96 6.50 13.67
C GLU A 4 -18.07 5.31 13.25
N VAL A 5 -18.37 4.13 13.79
CA VAL A 5 -17.65 2.90 13.44
C VAL A 5 -17.90 2.50 11.98
N ALA A 6 -19.10 2.75 11.44
CA ALA A 6 -19.39 2.48 10.03
C ALA A 6 -18.56 3.38 9.10
N VAL A 7 -18.44 4.68 9.42
CA VAL A 7 -17.61 5.62 8.65
C VAL A 7 -16.12 5.29 8.79
N ALA A 8 -15.65 4.95 9.99
CA ALA A 8 -14.27 4.50 10.20
C ALA A 8 -13.96 3.21 9.42
N ALA A 9 -14.91 2.27 9.35
CA ALA A 9 -14.77 1.06 8.53
C ALA A 9 -14.70 1.41 7.03
N ALA A 10 -15.52 2.35 6.55
CA ALA A 10 -15.47 2.82 5.17
C ALA A 10 -14.11 3.50 4.85
N LEU A 11 -13.59 4.35 5.75
CA LEU A 11 -12.25 4.92 5.67
C LEU A 11 -11.20 3.81 5.53
N PHE A 12 -11.31 2.80 6.38
CA PHE A 12 -10.33 1.70 6.44
C PHE A 12 -10.36 0.81 5.20
N VAL A 13 -11.53 0.60 4.60
CA VAL A 13 -11.65 -0.06 3.28
C VAL A 13 -10.85 0.69 2.21
N GLY A 14 -10.88 2.03 2.23
CA GLY A 14 -10.05 2.86 1.35
C GLY A 14 -8.55 2.65 1.57
N ILE A 15 -8.11 2.55 2.83
CA ILE A 15 -6.70 2.25 3.17
C ILE A 15 -6.29 0.87 2.63
N ILE A 16 -7.13 -0.15 2.82
CA ILE A 16 -6.87 -1.50 2.29
C ILE A 16 -6.80 -1.47 0.76
N ALA A 17 -7.75 -0.81 0.10
CA ALA A 17 -7.77 -0.69 -1.35
C ALA A 17 -6.50 0.01 -1.88
N TYR A 18 -6.08 1.10 -1.23
CA TYR A 18 -4.84 1.78 -1.59
C TYR A 18 -3.59 0.92 -1.32
N ALA A 19 -3.53 0.24 -0.19
CA ALA A 19 -2.43 -0.66 0.13
C ALA A 19 -2.29 -1.83 -0.86
N VAL A 20 -3.40 -2.35 -1.37
CA VAL A 20 -3.40 -3.47 -2.33
C VAL A 20 -3.14 -2.99 -3.75
N LEU A 21 -3.94 -2.03 -4.24
CA LEU A 21 -3.90 -1.58 -5.64
C LEU A 21 -2.72 -0.63 -5.87
N GLY A 22 -2.57 0.40 -5.06
CA GLY A 22 -1.43 1.30 -5.08
C GLY A 22 -0.14 0.59 -4.67
N GLY A 23 -0.22 -0.36 -3.73
CA GLY A 23 0.94 -1.15 -3.29
C GLY A 23 1.56 -1.96 -4.42
N ALA A 24 0.75 -2.65 -5.23
CA ALA A 24 1.25 -3.37 -6.41
C ALA A 24 1.91 -2.41 -7.42
N ASP A 25 1.37 -1.23 -7.56
CA ASP A 25 1.90 -0.18 -8.42
C ASP A 25 3.25 0.37 -7.90
N PHE A 26 3.34 0.81 -6.63
CA PHE A 26 4.61 1.25 -6.03
C PHE A 26 5.68 0.15 -6.03
N GLY A 27 5.30 -1.08 -5.71
CA GLY A 27 6.24 -2.21 -5.65
C GLY A 27 6.89 -2.54 -6.99
N SER A 28 6.30 -2.16 -8.11
CA SER A 28 6.90 -2.33 -9.43
C SER A 28 8.18 -1.51 -9.61
N GLY A 29 8.28 -0.32 -8.97
CA GLY A 29 9.50 0.48 -8.96
C GLY A 29 10.67 -0.23 -8.25
N PHE A 30 10.40 -1.08 -7.26
CA PHE A 30 11.43 -1.93 -6.65
C PHE A 30 12.01 -2.92 -7.67
N PHE A 31 11.17 -3.51 -8.52
CA PHE A 31 11.62 -4.40 -9.59
C PHE A 31 12.33 -3.64 -10.70
N ASP A 32 11.90 -2.42 -11.06
CA ASP A 32 12.61 -1.56 -11.99
C ASP A 32 14.02 -1.20 -11.47
N LEU A 33 14.16 -0.82 -10.19
CA LEU A 33 15.44 -0.54 -9.56
C LEU A 33 16.40 -1.74 -9.65
N THR A 34 15.88 -2.94 -9.43
CA THR A 34 16.65 -4.18 -9.40
C THR A 34 16.77 -4.86 -10.78
N ALA A 35 16.23 -4.25 -11.84
CA ALA A 35 16.24 -4.82 -13.21
C ALA A 35 17.63 -4.93 -13.83
N GLY A 36 18.64 -4.25 -13.28
CA GLY A 36 20.01 -4.25 -13.77
C GLY A 36 20.23 -3.27 -14.93
N SER A 37 21.20 -3.56 -15.81
CA SER A 37 21.59 -2.64 -16.89
C SER A 37 20.46 -2.38 -17.90
N SER A 38 20.61 -1.30 -18.70
CA SER A 38 19.61 -0.89 -19.72
C SER A 38 19.25 -2.00 -20.70
N ARG A 39 20.19 -2.89 -21.06
CA ARG A 39 19.92 -4.02 -21.97
C ARG A 39 19.26 -5.20 -21.25
N ARG A 40 19.79 -5.59 -20.08
CA ARG A 40 19.28 -6.77 -19.34
C ARG A 40 17.90 -6.53 -18.74
N GLY A 41 17.64 -5.30 -18.29
CA GLY A 41 16.36 -4.94 -17.67
C GLY A 41 15.31 -4.40 -18.64
N ALA A 42 15.57 -4.34 -19.96
CA ALA A 42 14.64 -3.75 -20.92
C ALA A 42 13.29 -4.48 -20.93
N GLU A 43 13.30 -5.82 -21.04
CA GLU A 43 12.08 -6.65 -21.04
C GLU A 43 11.24 -6.43 -19.78
N LEU A 44 11.89 -6.39 -18.60
CA LEU A 44 11.20 -6.14 -17.33
C LEU A 44 10.60 -4.72 -17.27
N ARG A 45 11.33 -3.70 -17.74
CA ARG A 45 10.82 -2.32 -17.74
C ARG A 45 9.64 -2.17 -18.70
N THR A 46 9.68 -2.79 -19.85
CA THR A 46 8.54 -2.85 -20.77
C THR A 46 7.34 -3.52 -20.12
N LEU A 47 7.53 -4.64 -19.45
CA LEU A 47 6.47 -5.32 -18.71
C LEU A 47 5.88 -4.42 -17.61
N VAL A 48 6.74 -3.74 -16.82
CA VAL A 48 6.32 -2.79 -15.77
C VAL A 48 5.50 -1.65 -16.39
N ASP A 49 5.98 -1.01 -17.46
CA ASP A 49 5.28 0.09 -18.11
C ASP A 49 3.89 -0.32 -18.64
N HIS A 50 3.75 -1.54 -19.17
CA HIS A 50 2.47 -2.09 -19.62
C HIS A 50 1.52 -2.42 -18.46
N SER A 51 2.05 -3.01 -17.38
CA SER A 51 1.24 -3.43 -16.24
C SER A 51 0.71 -2.25 -15.41
N ILE A 52 1.49 -1.15 -15.32
CA ILE A 52 1.16 0.01 -14.49
C ILE A 52 0.43 1.09 -15.29
N GLY A 53 0.85 1.33 -16.54
CA GLY A 53 0.44 2.47 -17.35
C GLY A 53 -1.06 2.76 -17.34
N PRO A 54 -1.93 1.75 -17.45
CA PRO A 54 -3.37 1.96 -17.48
C PRO A 54 -4.02 2.27 -16.13
N VAL A 55 -3.36 1.94 -14.99
CA VAL A 55 -4.03 1.89 -13.68
C VAL A 55 -3.41 2.80 -12.61
N TRP A 56 -2.21 3.34 -12.82
CA TRP A 56 -1.50 4.10 -11.78
C TRP A 56 -2.24 5.36 -11.32
N GLU A 57 -2.88 6.09 -12.23
CA GLU A 57 -3.69 7.26 -11.87
C GLU A 57 -4.94 6.87 -11.08
N ALA A 58 -5.61 5.80 -11.51
CA ALA A 58 -6.79 5.29 -10.85
C ALA A 58 -6.51 4.81 -9.40
N ASN A 59 -5.30 4.32 -9.14
CA ASN A 59 -4.93 3.86 -7.81
C ASN A 59 -4.83 5.02 -6.80
N HIS A 60 -4.46 6.24 -7.23
CA HIS A 60 -4.39 7.39 -6.35
C HIS A 60 -5.75 7.93 -5.90
N VAL A 61 -6.83 7.57 -6.57
CA VAL A 61 -8.21 7.90 -6.14
C VAL A 61 -8.48 7.38 -4.73
N TRP A 62 -7.92 6.22 -4.37
CA TRP A 62 -8.06 5.65 -3.03
C TRP A 62 -7.38 6.48 -1.94
N LEU A 63 -6.22 7.08 -2.24
CA LEU A 63 -5.56 8.00 -1.30
C LEU A 63 -6.39 9.26 -1.08
N ILE A 64 -6.91 9.84 -2.17
CA ILE A 64 -7.80 11.02 -2.08
C ILE A 64 -9.05 10.68 -1.27
N TYR A 65 -9.67 9.52 -1.52
CA TYR A 65 -10.80 9.01 -0.75
C TYR A 65 -10.48 8.93 0.75
N VAL A 66 -9.36 8.35 1.14
CA VAL A 66 -8.92 8.24 2.53
C VAL A 66 -8.79 9.62 3.16
N LEU A 67 -8.11 10.56 2.51
CA LEU A 67 -7.90 11.92 3.03
C LEU A 67 -9.23 12.67 3.20
N VAL A 68 -10.12 12.58 2.21
CA VAL A 68 -11.42 13.28 2.24
C VAL A 68 -12.32 12.72 3.35
N ILE A 69 -12.43 11.39 3.46
CA ILE A 69 -13.26 10.77 4.50
C ILE A 69 -12.69 11.09 5.89
N TRP A 70 -11.37 10.97 6.06
CA TRP A 70 -10.75 11.25 7.37
C TRP A 70 -10.95 12.71 7.78
N TRP A 71 -10.62 13.65 6.88
CA TRP A 71 -10.78 15.08 7.14
C TRP A 71 -12.24 15.46 7.49
N THR A 72 -13.19 14.91 6.75
CA THR A 72 -14.60 15.29 6.90
C THR A 72 -15.28 14.63 8.09
N ALA A 73 -14.95 13.35 8.35
CA ALA A 73 -15.59 12.58 9.43
C ALA A 73 -14.92 12.79 10.80
N PHE A 74 -13.61 13.00 10.82
CA PHE A 74 -12.78 13.01 12.02
C PHE A 74 -11.78 14.19 12.00
N PRO A 75 -12.27 15.44 11.94
CA PRO A 75 -11.44 16.62 11.63
C PRO A 75 -10.32 16.88 12.62
N GLU A 76 -10.55 16.70 13.92
CA GLU A 76 -9.55 16.94 14.95
C GLU A 76 -8.39 15.95 14.87
N SER A 77 -8.70 14.67 14.74
CA SER A 77 -7.68 13.63 14.58
C SER A 77 -6.90 13.78 13.27
N PHE A 78 -7.57 14.22 12.20
CA PHE A 78 -6.91 14.54 10.94
C PHE A 78 -5.92 15.69 11.12
N ALA A 79 -6.35 16.80 11.74
CA ALA A 79 -5.50 17.95 11.99
C ALA A 79 -4.28 17.58 12.88
N ALA A 80 -4.49 16.80 13.93
CA ALA A 80 -3.44 16.31 14.82
C ALA A 80 -2.41 15.45 14.06
N ALA A 81 -2.88 14.51 13.25
CA ALA A 81 -2.00 13.65 12.44
C ALA A 81 -1.23 14.45 11.38
N MET A 82 -1.90 15.36 10.64
CA MET A 82 -1.27 16.19 9.61
C MET A 82 -0.23 17.14 10.17
N SER A 83 -0.45 17.72 11.35
CA SER A 83 0.50 18.63 11.98
C SER A 83 1.69 17.89 12.63
N THR A 84 1.44 16.81 13.34
CA THR A 84 2.49 16.02 14.02
C THR A 84 3.37 15.27 13.01
N LEU A 85 2.77 14.63 12.02
CA LEU A 85 3.46 13.78 11.04
C LEU A 85 3.75 14.52 9.71
N VAL A 86 3.83 15.86 9.77
CA VAL A 86 4.04 16.69 8.56
C VAL A 86 5.27 16.30 7.77
N LEU A 87 6.38 15.93 8.42
CA LEU A 87 7.63 15.57 7.73
C LEU A 87 7.50 14.28 6.91
N PRO A 88 7.11 13.12 7.47
CA PRO A 88 6.94 11.92 6.67
C PRO A 88 5.82 12.06 5.62
N LEU A 89 4.75 12.83 5.91
CA LEU A 89 3.70 13.10 4.92
C LEU A 89 4.20 13.95 3.74
N LEU A 90 5.02 14.99 3.99
CA LEU A 90 5.64 15.77 2.92
C LEU A 90 6.61 14.94 2.08
N LEU A 91 7.38 14.03 2.71
CA LEU A 91 8.29 13.15 2.00
C LEU A 91 7.52 12.10 1.17
N ALA A 92 6.41 11.59 1.67
CA ALA A 92 5.51 10.73 0.90
C ALA A 92 4.90 11.48 -0.29
N LEU A 93 4.41 12.71 -0.07
CA LEU A 93 3.85 13.56 -1.13
C LEU A 93 4.90 13.87 -2.20
N LEU A 94 6.11 14.26 -1.81
CA LEU A 94 7.22 14.48 -2.73
C LEU A 94 7.50 13.23 -3.57
N GLY A 95 7.49 12.06 -2.93
CA GLY A 95 7.63 10.77 -3.62
C GLY A 95 6.53 10.55 -4.65
N ILE A 96 5.26 10.81 -4.32
CA ILE A 96 4.13 10.68 -5.25
C ILE A 96 4.31 11.61 -6.46
N VAL A 97 4.64 12.88 -6.22
CA VAL A 97 4.83 13.87 -7.28
C VAL A 97 6.00 13.50 -8.20
N LEU A 98 7.15 13.15 -7.62
CA LEU A 98 8.34 12.75 -8.37
C LEU A 98 8.10 11.49 -9.19
N ARG A 99 7.35 10.52 -8.64
CA ARG A 99 6.99 9.29 -9.33
C ARG A 99 6.12 9.56 -10.55
N GLY A 100 5.03 10.32 -10.38
CA GLY A 100 4.13 10.69 -11.48
C GLY A 100 4.85 11.48 -12.58
N ALA A 101 5.61 12.51 -12.20
CA ALA A 101 6.41 13.30 -13.13
C ALA A 101 7.42 12.44 -13.90
N SER A 102 8.16 11.57 -13.20
CA SER A 102 9.16 10.70 -13.82
C SER A 102 8.56 9.70 -14.80
N PHE A 103 7.39 9.14 -14.46
CA PHE A 103 6.67 8.21 -15.34
C PHE A 103 6.24 8.91 -16.64
N ALA A 104 5.71 10.13 -16.53
CA ALA A 104 5.31 10.92 -17.69
C ALA A 104 6.53 11.34 -18.56
N PHE A 105 7.56 11.93 -17.95
CA PHE A 105 8.73 12.43 -18.67
C PHE A 105 9.60 11.32 -19.26
N ARG A 106 9.63 10.12 -18.67
CA ARG A 106 10.36 8.99 -19.22
C ARG A 106 9.90 8.64 -20.65
N LYS A 107 8.60 8.76 -20.94
CA LYS A 107 8.02 8.50 -22.27
C LYS A 107 8.45 9.51 -23.33
N PHE A 108 8.78 10.74 -22.92
CA PHE A 108 9.19 11.84 -23.80
C PHE A 108 10.70 12.11 -23.76
N SER A 109 11.49 11.23 -23.19
CA SER A 109 12.94 11.39 -23.09
C SER A 109 13.61 11.24 -24.45
N GLU A 110 14.32 12.27 -24.91
CA GLU A 110 15.06 12.28 -26.18
C GLU A 110 16.42 11.59 -26.08
N THR A 111 16.99 11.52 -24.88
CA THR A 111 18.32 10.93 -24.64
C THR A 111 18.28 9.77 -23.64
N LEU A 112 19.22 8.83 -23.79
CA LEU A 112 19.39 7.73 -22.83
C LEU A 112 19.73 8.21 -21.42
N GLY A 113 20.41 9.36 -21.29
CA GLY A 113 20.73 9.98 -20.01
C GLY A 113 19.48 10.43 -19.27
N GLN A 114 18.57 11.14 -19.96
CA GLN A 114 17.27 11.56 -19.41
C GLN A 114 16.41 10.37 -19.01
N ALA A 115 16.29 9.36 -19.89
CA ALA A 115 15.52 8.16 -19.60
C ALA A 115 16.05 7.41 -18.35
N ARG A 116 17.38 7.36 -18.16
CA ARG A 116 18.00 6.80 -16.95
C ARG A 116 17.70 7.61 -15.69
N LEU A 117 17.82 8.94 -15.78
CA LEU A 117 17.54 9.84 -14.65
C LEU A 117 16.09 9.67 -14.19
N PHE A 118 15.13 9.77 -15.11
CA PHE A 118 13.72 9.58 -14.78
C PHE A 118 13.43 8.15 -14.29
N GLY A 119 14.09 7.13 -14.82
CA GLY A 119 13.99 5.77 -14.33
C GLY A 119 14.46 5.63 -12.87
N VAL A 120 15.59 6.25 -12.50
CA VAL A 120 16.09 6.25 -11.10
C VAL A 120 15.13 7.01 -10.18
N ILE A 121 14.65 8.18 -10.60
CA ILE A 121 13.69 8.97 -9.79
C ILE A 121 12.39 8.18 -9.59
N PHE A 122 11.84 7.55 -10.65
CA PHE A 122 10.68 6.68 -10.57
C PHE A 122 10.88 5.54 -9.56
N ALA A 123 11.99 4.83 -9.65
CA ALA A 123 12.29 3.69 -8.79
C ALA A 123 12.50 4.12 -7.33
N ALA A 124 13.27 5.19 -7.07
CA ALA A 124 13.53 5.71 -5.74
C ALA A 124 12.24 6.22 -5.07
N SER A 125 11.46 7.04 -5.78
CA SER A 125 10.19 7.57 -5.27
C SER A 125 9.16 6.47 -4.99
N SER A 126 9.18 5.38 -5.77
CA SER A 126 8.32 4.20 -5.56
C SER A 126 8.66 3.43 -4.28
N ILE A 127 9.84 3.61 -3.70
CA ILE A 127 10.24 3.05 -2.40
C ILE A 127 9.98 4.07 -1.28
N ILE A 128 10.35 5.33 -1.52
CA ILE A 128 10.25 6.41 -0.53
C ILE A 128 8.79 6.63 -0.12
N THR A 129 7.85 6.65 -1.07
CA THR A 129 6.44 6.90 -0.79
C THR A 129 5.83 5.87 0.17
N PRO A 130 5.82 4.55 -0.12
CA PRO A 130 5.24 3.58 0.79
C PRO A 130 6.00 3.51 2.13
N PHE A 131 7.32 3.74 2.14
CA PHE A 131 8.09 3.82 3.37
C PHE A 131 7.53 4.90 4.30
N PHE A 132 7.39 6.13 3.83
CA PHE A 132 6.89 7.22 4.67
C PHE A 132 5.41 7.09 5.01
N LEU A 133 4.57 6.57 4.13
CA LEU A 133 3.18 6.24 4.48
C LEU A 133 3.10 5.16 5.57
N GLY A 134 3.97 4.17 5.51
CA GLY A 134 4.09 3.15 6.55
C GLY A 134 4.60 3.72 7.88
N THR A 135 5.56 4.67 7.86
CA THR A 135 6.00 5.35 9.08
C THR A 135 4.89 6.21 9.69
N VAL A 136 4.03 6.82 8.89
CA VAL A 136 2.83 7.54 9.36
C VAL A 136 1.89 6.58 10.11
N ALA A 137 1.58 5.43 9.52
CA ALA A 137 0.75 4.41 10.15
C ALA A 137 1.35 3.92 11.48
N GLY A 138 2.68 3.68 11.50
CA GLY A 138 3.39 3.29 12.71
C GLY A 138 3.43 4.39 13.78
N GLY A 139 3.55 5.66 13.37
CA GLY A 139 3.49 6.82 14.28
C GLY A 139 2.14 6.92 15.00
N ILE A 140 1.04 6.72 14.27
CA ILE A 140 -0.30 6.65 14.84
C ILE A 140 -0.42 5.44 15.80
N ALA A 141 0.06 4.28 15.37
CA ALA A 141 -0.03 3.04 16.14
C ALA A 141 0.80 3.05 17.43
N SER A 142 1.87 3.87 17.48
CA SER A 142 2.75 3.98 18.65
C SER A 142 2.29 4.99 19.70
N GLY A 143 1.08 5.59 19.52
CA GLY A 143 0.53 6.56 20.48
C GLY A 143 1.30 7.88 20.58
N ARG A 144 2.05 8.26 19.52
CA ARG A 144 2.89 9.46 19.50
C ARG A 144 2.28 10.62 18.71
N VAL A 145 0.99 10.56 18.45
CA VAL A 145 0.23 11.62 17.77
C VAL A 145 -0.79 12.19 18.75
N PRO A 146 -0.41 13.19 19.55
CA PRO A 146 -1.31 13.79 20.54
C PRO A 146 -2.47 14.50 19.84
N LEU A 147 -3.66 14.43 20.43
CA LEU A 147 -4.84 15.12 19.92
C LEU A 147 -4.72 16.64 20.10
N GLU A 148 -4.19 17.06 21.24
CA GLU A 148 -3.96 18.47 21.57
C GLU A 148 -2.51 18.88 21.29
N GLY A 149 -2.35 19.98 20.57
CA GLY A 149 -1.04 20.49 20.22
C GLY A 149 -0.37 19.79 19.04
N THR A 150 0.96 19.74 19.04
CA THR A 150 1.77 19.04 18.05
C THR A 150 2.75 18.12 18.75
N GLY A 151 2.82 16.87 18.33
CA GLY A 151 3.83 15.93 18.79
C GLY A 151 5.25 16.37 18.39
N ASP A 152 6.24 15.67 18.94
CA ASP A 152 7.64 15.91 18.57
C ASP A 152 7.88 15.57 17.09
N ARG A 153 8.56 16.48 16.38
CA ARG A 153 8.75 16.43 14.93
C ARG A 153 9.54 15.20 14.44
N TRP A 154 10.34 14.58 15.31
CA TRP A 154 11.19 13.46 14.96
C TRP A 154 10.75 12.17 15.64
N SER A 155 10.60 12.17 16.97
CA SER A 155 10.28 10.96 17.72
C SER A 155 8.87 10.42 17.42
N SER A 156 7.96 11.25 16.91
CA SER A 156 6.62 10.81 16.49
C SER A 156 6.65 9.80 15.33
N TRP A 157 7.68 9.80 14.49
CA TRP A 157 7.81 8.88 13.37
C TRP A 157 9.19 8.20 13.24
N VAL A 158 10.22 8.69 13.97
CA VAL A 158 11.53 8.03 14.08
C VAL A 158 11.55 7.20 15.36
N ASN A 159 10.83 6.12 15.35
CA ASN A 159 10.75 5.14 16.43
C ASN A 159 10.65 3.72 15.84
N PRO A 160 10.90 2.67 16.62
CA PRO A 160 10.92 1.31 16.12
C PRO A 160 9.63 0.92 15.38
N THR A 161 8.46 1.16 15.97
CA THR A 161 7.16 0.81 15.36
C THR A 161 6.96 1.50 14.03
N SER A 162 7.26 2.80 13.93
CA SER A 162 7.12 3.58 12.70
C SER A 162 8.09 3.10 11.61
N LEU A 163 9.35 2.90 11.95
CA LEU A 163 10.36 2.46 10.98
C LEU A 163 10.06 1.06 10.46
N PHE A 164 9.64 0.13 11.30
CA PHE A 164 9.16 -1.18 10.87
C PHE A 164 7.90 -1.07 10.01
N GLY A 165 6.95 -0.19 10.37
CA GLY A 165 5.79 0.13 9.54
C GLY A 165 6.19 0.55 8.12
N GLY A 166 7.20 1.41 8.00
CA GLY A 166 7.78 1.83 6.72
C GLY A 166 8.38 0.67 5.93
N VAL A 167 9.20 -0.16 6.56
CA VAL A 167 9.84 -1.32 5.91
C VAL A 167 8.78 -2.37 5.50
N ILE A 168 7.77 -2.63 6.34
CA ILE A 168 6.66 -3.53 6.02
C ILE A 168 5.88 -3.01 4.82
N ALA A 169 5.60 -1.70 4.75
CA ALA A 169 4.88 -1.11 3.62
C ALA A 169 5.65 -1.29 2.31
N VAL A 170 6.96 -1.04 2.29
CA VAL A 170 7.81 -1.29 1.11
C VAL A 170 7.83 -2.78 0.75
N GLY A 171 8.01 -3.65 1.73
CA GLY A 171 8.06 -5.10 1.53
C GLY A 171 6.74 -5.65 0.96
N THR A 172 5.60 -5.24 1.52
CA THR A 172 4.26 -5.65 1.05
C THR A 172 3.98 -5.13 -0.36
N CYS A 173 4.38 -3.90 -0.69
CA CYS A 173 4.31 -3.37 -2.05
C CYS A 173 5.14 -4.21 -3.01
N ALA A 174 6.40 -4.49 -2.69
CA ALA A 174 7.28 -5.31 -3.53
C ALA A 174 6.76 -6.76 -3.66
N PHE A 175 6.22 -7.34 -2.59
CA PHE A 175 5.61 -8.68 -2.62
C PHE A 175 4.40 -8.76 -3.55
N LEU A 176 3.49 -7.79 -3.47
CA LEU A 176 2.35 -7.69 -4.39
C LEU A 176 2.82 -7.54 -5.83
N ALA A 177 3.67 -6.55 -6.10
CA ALA A 177 4.18 -6.28 -7.44
C ALA A 177 4.88 -7.50 -8.03
N GLY A 178 5.75 -8.16 -7.27
CA GLY A 178 6.44 -9.37 -7.72
C GLY A 178 5.47 -10.47 -8.13
N THR A 179 4.43 -10.71 -7.32
CA THR A 179 3.42 -11.71 -7.61
C THR A 179 2.58 -11.37 -8.85
N PHE A 180 2.25 -10.08 -9.03
CA PHE A 180 1.50 -9.61 -10.19
C PHE A 180 2.35 -9.68 -11.47
N LEU A 181 3.59 -9.18 -11.45
CA LEU A 181 4.48 -9.16 -12.59
C LEU A 181 4.83 -10.58 -13.09
N VAL A 182 5.01 -11.56 -12.17
CA VAL A 182 5.19 -12.97 -12.56
C VAL A 182 4.00 -13.49 -13.36
N ALA A 183 2.79 -13.19 -12.90
CA ALA A 183 1.56 -13.62 -13.58
C ALA A 183 1.39 -12.91 -14.94
N ASP A 184 1.76 -11.64 -15.04
CA ASP A 184 1.69 -10.85 -16.26
C ASP A 184 2.71 -11.35 -17.29
N ALA A 185 3.96 -11.59 -16.89
CA ALA A 185 4.99 -12.18 -17.74
C ALA A 185 4.59 -13.56 -18.28
N ALA A 186 3.98 -14.39 -17.42
CA ALA A 186 3.51 -15.71 -17.83
C ALA A 186 2.37 -15.64 -18.84
N ARG A 187 1.42 -14.71 -18.66
CA ARG A 187 0.31 -14.48 -19.61
C ARG A 187 0.78 -13.93 -20.95
N SER A 188 1.80 -13.07 -20.95
CA SER A 188 2.40 -12.52 -22.17
C SER A 188 3.33 -13.52 -22.90
N GLY A 189 3.38 -14.79 -22.47
CA GLY A 189 4.22 -15.80 -23.09
C GLY A 189 5.74 -15.68 -22.81
N GLN A 190 6.14 -14.76 -21.92
CA GLN A 190 7.54 -14.49 -21.58
C GLN A 190 8.03 -15.44 -20.48
N ALA A 191 8.07 -16.75 -20.78
CA ALA A 191 8.34 -17.80 -19.78
C ALA A 191 9.67 -17.61 -19.03
N ARG A 192 10.74 -17.17 -19.72
CA ARG A 192 12.04 -16.90 -19.10
C ARG A 192 11.95 -15.76 -18.08
N LEU A 193 11.32 -14.64 -18.45
CA LEU A 193 11.14 -13.50 -17.56
C LEU A 193 10.26 -13.87 -16.36
N ALA A 194 9.19 -14.65 -16.58
CA ALA A 194 8.35 -15.16 -15.51
C ALA A 194 9.13 -16.01 -14.50
N ASP A 195 10.05 -16.87 -14.94
CA ASP A 195 10.89 -17.68 -14.05
C ASP A 195 11.92 -16.82 -13.28
N GLU A 196 12.54 -15.84 -13.91
CA GLU A 196 13.43 -14.89 -13.23
C GLU A 196 12.69 -14.08 -12.17
N LEU A 197 11.53 -13.53 -12.52
CA LEU A 197 10.68 -12.77 -11.60
C LEU A 197 10.15 -13.62 -10.45
N ARG A 198 9.81 -14.91 -10.73
CA ARG A 198 9.35 -15.85 -9.71
C ARG A 198 10.38 -16.04 -8.60
N ILE A 199 11.67 -16.23 -8.94
CA ILE A 199 12.72 -16.38 -7.94
C ILE A 199 12.86 -15.11 -7.09
N ARG A 200 12.81 -13.94 -7.73
CA ARG A 200 12.86 -12.66 -7.01
C ARG A 200 11.64 -12.45 -6.11
N ALA A 201 10.42 -12.75 -6.61
CA ALA A 201 9.18 -12.63 -5.85
C ALA A 201 9.17 -13.58 -4.64
N LEU A 202 9.69 -14.80 -4.76
CA LEU A 202 9.88 -15.72 -3.64
C LEU A 202 10.85 -15.13 -2.60
N GLY A 203 12.00 -14.60 -3.03
CA GLY A 203 12.96 -13.96 -2.12
C GLY A 203 12.35 -12.76 -1.39
N VAL A 204 11.68 -11.86 -2.13
CA VAL A 204 10.97 -10.70 -1.54
C VAL A 204 9.91 -11.18 -0.55
N GLY A 205 9.12 -12.19 -0.90
CA GLY A 205 8.05 -12.69 -0.02
C GLY A 205 8.59 -13.29 1.29
N VAL A 206 9.70 -14.05 1.22
CA VAL A 206 10.36 -14.60 2.42
C VAL A 206 10.91 -13.47 3.29
N VAL A 207 11.61 -12.50 2.70
CA VAL A 207 12.17 -11.35 3.45
C VAL A 207 11.06 -10.51 4.07
N THR A 208 10.00 -10.20 3.30
CA THR A 208 8.85 -9.44 3.81
C THR A 208 8.16 -10.17 4.96
N GLY A 209 7.92 -11.47 4.82
CA GLY A 209 7.36 -12.29 5.89
C GLY A 209 8.23 -12.28 7.14
N ALA A 210 9.54 -12.45 6.99
CA ALA A 210 10.47 -12.38 8.11
C ALA A 210 10.44 -11.01 8.81
N VAL A 211 10.39 -9.91 8.05
CA VAL A 211 10.29 -8.54 8.60
C VAL A 211 8.97 -8.34 9.34
N VAL A 212 7.84 -8.78 8.79
CA VAL A 212 6.52 -8.66 9.43
C VAL A 212 6.51 -9.36 10.79
N PHE A 213 7.06 -10.57 10.88
CA PHE A 213 7.13 -11.28 12.16
C PHE A 213 8.19 -10.71 13.10
N ALA A 214 9.35 -10.26 12.58
CA ALA A 214 10.37 -9.61 13.39
C ALA A 214 9.88 -8.29 14.01
N ALA A 215 8.96 -7.59 13.34
CA ALA A 215 8.39 -6.34 13.82
C ALA A 215 7.51 -6.53 15.08
N LEU A 216 6.98 -7.71 15.33
CA LEU A 216 6.18 -7.99 16.53
C LEU A 216 6.98 -7.74 17.82
N VAL A 217 8.29 -8.01 17.81
CA VAL A 217 9.17 -7.81 18.98
C VAL A 217 9.27 -6.32 19.37
N PRO A 218 9.68 -5.39 18.48
CA PRO A 218 9.71 -3.97 18.85
C PRO A 218 8.31 -3.38 19.08
N ILE A 219 7.27 -3.87 18.40
CA ILE A 219 5.89 -3.40 18.61
C ILE A 219 5.41 -3.71 20.04
N ASP A 220 5.77 -4.86 20.60
CA ASP A 220 5.42 -5.24 21.98
C ASP A 220 5.93 -4.22 23.02
N HIS A 221 7.13 -3.69 22.80
CA HIS A 221 7.74 -2.71 23.70
C HIS A 221 7.37 -1.26 23.41
N ASP A 222 7.19 -0.89 22.14
CA ASP A 222 7.06 0.49 21.68
C ASP A 222 5.60 0.91 21.42
N ALA A 223 4.70 -0.05 21.20
CA ALA A 223 3.28 0.14 20.91
C ALA A 223 2.41 -0.93 21.61
N PRO A 224 2.40 -0.99 22.95
CA PRO A 224 1.77 -2.09 23.71
C PRO A 224 0.26 -2.23 23.45
N THR A 225 -0.44 -1.12 23.19
CA THR A 225 -1.87 -1.15 22.84
C THR A 225 -2.12 -1.87 21.52
N LEU A 226 -1.28 -1.62 20.50
CA LEU A 226 -1.34 -2.35 19.23
C LEU A 226 -0.95 -3.82 19.44
N ALA A 227 0.12 -4.12 20.19
CA ALA A 227 0.57 -5.48 20.47
C ALA A 227 -0.53 -6.32 21.11
N ALA A 228 -1.13 -5.82 22.20
CA ALA A 228 -2.26 -6.48 22.86
C ALA A 228 -3.45 -6.72 21.91
N GLY A 229 -3.70 -5.77 21.00
CA GLY A 229 -4.74 -5.90 19.99
C GLY A 229 -4.42 -6.96 18.94
N LEU A 230 -3.15 -7.08 18.51
CA LEU A 230 -2.69 -8.10 17.54
C LEU A 230 -2.73 -9.50 18.12
N GLU A 231 -2.38 -9.66 19.40
CA GLU A 231 -2.46 -10.94 20.11
C GLU A 231 -3.90 -11.35 20.46
N GLY A 232 -4.78 -10.37 20.66
CA GLY A 232 -6.18 -10.57 21.02
C GLY A 232 -7.10 -10.60 19.81
N ARG A 233 -7.84 -9.49 19.60
CA ARG A 233 -8.93 -9.40 18.61
C ARG A 233 -8.48 -9.53 17.16
N ALA A 234 -7.26 -9.14 16.83
CA ALA A 234 -6.70 -9.23 15.48
C ALA A 234 -5.91 -10.53 15.24
N ALA A 235 -5.74 -11.41 16.24
CA ALA A 235 -5.01 -12.67 16.09
C ALA A 235 -5.48 -13.53 14.90
N PRO A 236 -6.80 -13.67 14.62
CA PRO A 236 -7.24 -14.39 13.43
C PRO A 236 -6.74 -13.79 12.13
N LEU A 237 -6.59 -12.44 12.03
CA LEU A 237 -6.04 -11.75 10.86
C LEU A 237 -4.53 -11.95 10.73
N VAL A 238 -3.80 -11.99 11.86
CA VAL A 238 -2.37 -12.33 11.89
C VAL A 238 -2.16 -13.75 11.36
N VAL A 239 -2.96 -14.71 11.82
CA VAL A 239 -2.91 -16.11 11.33
C VAL A 239 -3.28 -16.17 9.85
N LEU A 240 -4.33 -15.46 9.41
CA LEU A 240 -4.74 -15.43 8.01
C LEU A 240 -3.65 -14.81 7.12
N ALA A 241 -3.00 -13.74 7.56
CA ALA A 241 -1.88 -13.12 6.85
C ALA A 241 -0.71 -14.10 6.68
N ALA A 242 -0.35 -14.85 7.74
CA ALA A 242 0.69 -15.86 7.70
C ALA A 242 0.35 -17.01 6.74
N LEU A 243 -0.86 -17.56 6.84
CA LEU A 243 -1.31 -18.65 5.98
C LEU A 243 -1.41 -18.22 4.51
N ALA A 244 -1.97 -17.05 4.23
CA ALA A 244 -2.09 -16.50 2.88
C ALA A 244 -0.71 -16.15 2.28
N GLY A 245 0.20 -15.60 3.08
CA GLY A 245 1.59 -15.35 2.68
C GLY A 245 2.31 -16.65 2.32
N LEU A 246 2.24 -17.66 3.18
CA LEU A 246 2.82 -18.98 2.92
C LEU A 246 2.18 -19.64 1.70
N ALA A 247 0.85 -19.58 1.57
CA ALA A 247 0.13 -20.08 0.40
C ALA A 247 0.63 -19.40 -0.88
N THR A 248 0.86 -18.08 -0.86
CA THR A 248 1.41 -17.35 -2.00
C THR A 248 2.78 -17.90 -2.41
N LEU A 249 3.68 -18.12 -1.45
CA LEU A 249 5.01 -18.68 -1.73
C LEU A 249 4.92 -20.09 -2.33
N VAL A 250 4.07 -20.94 -1.75
CA VAL A 250 3.84 -22.31 -2.28
C VAL A 250 3.24 -22.28 -3.70
N LEU A 251 2.28 -21.40 -3.96
CA LEU A 251 1.64 -21.26 -5.27
C LEU A 251 2.60 -20.70 -6.31
N LEU A 252 3.45 -19.72 -5.95
CA LEU A 252 4.54 -19.24 -6.82
C LEU A 252 5.55 -20.37 -7.12
N TRP A 253 5.91 -21.13 -6.13
CA TRP A 253 6.79 -22.31 -6.31
C TRP A 253 6.17 -23.31 -7.28
N ARG A 254 4.87 -23.61 -7.13
CA ARG A 254 4.10 -24.51 -7.98
C ARG A 254 3.67 -23.91 -9.33
N ARG A 255 4.10 -22.69 -9.64
CA ARG A 255 3.76 -21.95 -10.89
C ARG A 255 2.25 -21.72 -11.08
N ARG A 256 1.48 -21.63 -9.99
CA ARG A 256 0.05 -21.34 -10.01
C ARG A 256 -0.20 -19.83 -9.81
N TYR A 257 0.24 -19.04 -10.78
CA TYR A 257 0.38 -17.58 -10.66
C TYR A 257 -0.94 -16.85 -10.44
N SER A 258 -2.03 -17.25 -11.10
CA SER A 258 -3.34 -16.59 -10.96
C SER A 258 -3.89 -16.71 -9.54
N ILE A 259 -3.76 -17.87 -8.89
CA ILE A 259 -4.21 -18.08 -7.52
C ILE A 259 -3.23 -17.42 -6.55
N ALA A 260 -1.92 -17.40 -6.86
CA ALA A 260 -0.92 -16.72 -6.06
C ALA A 260 -1.21 -15.22 -5.91
N ARG A 261 -1.71 -14.55 -6.95
CA ARG A 261 -2.14 -13.13 -6.89
C ARG A 261 -3.23 -12.91 -5.86
N LEU A 262 -4.26 -13.76 -5.87
CA LEU A 262 -5.36 -13.66 -4.91
C LEU A 262 -4.87 -13.91 -3.47
N ALA A 263 -4.03 -14.92 -3.27
CA ALA A 263 -3.45 -15.21 -1.96
C ALA A 263 -2.57 -14.04 -1.45
N ALA A 264 -1.78 -13.40 -2.32
CA ALA A 264 -0.98 -12.23 -1.97
C ALA A 264 -1.86 -11.03 -1.56
N VAL A 265 -2.96 -10.78 -2.28
CA VAL A 265 -3.94 -9.74 -1.92
C VAL A 265 -4.54 -10.02 -0.54
N VAL A 266 -4.95 -11.27 -0.29
CA VAL A 266 -5.48 -11.66 1.03
C VAL A 266 -4.43 -11.48 2.12
N ALA A 267 -3.17 -11.85 1.88
CA ALA A 267 -2.10 -11.68 2.85
C ALA A 267 -1.90 -10.21 3.24
N VAL A 268 -1.76 -9.32 2.25
CA VAL A 268 -1.53 -7.88 2.50
C VAL A 268 -2.77 -7.22 3.09
N ALA A 269 -3.97 -7.52 2.59
CA ALA A 269 -5.21 -7.02 3.16
C ALA A 269 -5.36 -7.46 4.63
N SER A 270 -4.94 -8.68 4.98
CA SER A 270 -4.95 -9.18 6.37
C SER A 270 -3.94 -8.48 7.26
N VAL A 271 -2.74 -8.15 6.76
CA VAL A 271 -1.74 -7.36 7.50
C VAL A 271 -2.30 -5.96 7.82
N VAL A 272 -2.85 -5.27 6.82
CA VAL A 272 -3.42 -3.93 7.01
C VAL A 272 -4.66 -3.99 7.92
N SER A 273 -5.53 -4.98 7.72
CA SER A 273 -6.71 -5.18 8.59
C SER A 273 -6.31 -5.52 10.02
N GLY A 274 -5.25 -6.31 10.19
CA GLY A 274 -4.68 -6.64 11.49
C GLY A 274 -4.23 -5.40 12.26
N TRP A 275 -3.58 -4.44 11.57
CA TRP A 275 -3.25 -3.14 12.14
C TRP A 275 -4.50 -2.39 12.60
N GLY A 276 -5.49 -2.18 11.73
CA GLY A 276 -6.70 -1.41 12.07
C GLY A 276 -7.56 -2.06 13.15
N VAL A 277 -7.76 -3.38 13.09
CA VAL A 277 -8.48 -4.13 14.14
C VAL A 277 -7.67 -4.17 15.43
N GLY A 278 -6.34 -4.28 15.34
CA GLY A 278 -5.45 -4.26 16.50
C GLY A 278 -5.53 -2.96 17.30
N GLN A 279 -5.58 -1.82 16.64
CA GLN A 279 -5.69 -0.53 17.32
C GLN A 279 -7.12 -0.12 17.72
N TYR A 280 -8.18 -0.83 17.27
CA TYR A 280 -9.54 -0.51 17.69
C TYR A 280 -9.64 -0.52 19.23
N PRO A 281 -10.41 0.39 19.92
CA PRO A 281 -11.33 1.38 19.34
C PRO A 281 -10.66 2.72 18.98
N TRP A 282 -9.35 2.82 19.04
CA TRP A 282 -8.60 4.05 18.84
C TRP A 282 -8.55 4.48 17.39
N LEU A 283 -8.75 5.75 17.12
CA LEU A 283 -8.43 6.39 15.85
C LEU A 283 -6.98 6.93 15.86
N LEU A 284 -6.61 7.63 16.95
CA LEU A 284 -5.22 7.88 17.36
C LEU A 284 -4.99 7.11 18.64
N VAL A 285 -4.04 6.18 18.62
CA VAL A 285 -3.82 5.23 19.72
C VAL A 285 -3.52 5.96 21.01
N ASP A 286 -4.24 5.58 22.09
CA ASP A 286 -4.15 6.11 23.44
C ASP A 286 -4.51 7.60 23.60
N GLU A 287 -4.98 8.26 22.53
CA GLU A 287 -5.35 9.69 22.51
C GLU A 287 -6.84 9.90 22.28
N VAL A 288 -7.41 9.34 21.21
CA VAL A 288 -8.84 9.52 20.91
C VAL A 288 -9.44 8.29 20.25
N THR A 289 -10.62 7.89 20.73
CA THR A 289 -11.37 6.78 20.13
C THR A 289 -12.11 7.22 18.86
N ILE A 290 -12.53 6.24 18.05
CA ILE A 290 -13.33 6.48 16.82
C ILE A 290 -14.62 7.25 17.17
N VAL A 291 -15.25 6.96 18.31
CA VAL A 291 -16.52 7.58 18.70
C VAL A 291 -16.29 9.03 19.15
N ASP A 292 -15.23 9.26 19.92
CA ASP A 292 -14.94 10.58 20.47
C ASP A 292 -14.36 11.56 19.42
N ALA A 293 -13.65 11.03 18.42
CA ALA A 293 -13.10 11.82 17.32
C ALA A 293 -14.13 12.21 16.25
N ALA A 294 -15.33 11.64 16.30
CA ALA A 294 -16.30 11.77 15.24
C ALA A 294 -16.91 13.20 15.19
N GLY A 295 -17.05 13.72 13.97
CA GLY A 295 -17.73 14.96 13.69
C GLY A 295 -19.25 14.87 13.82
N ALA A 296 -19.96 15.89 13.34
CA ALA A 296 -21.42 15.98 13.46
C ALA A 296 -22.12 14.78 12.80
N GLN A 297 -23.14 14.24 13.47
CA GLN A 297 -23.87 13.06 13.01
C GLN A 297 -24.47 13.22 11.61
N ALA A 298 -24.98 14.41 11.27
CA ALA A 298 -25.49 14.72 9.93
C ALA A 298 -24.42 14.59 8.85
N THR A 299 -23.17 14.99 9.16
CA THR A 299 -22.02 14.85 8.25
C THR A 299 -21.68 13.37 8.04
N LEU A 300 -21.67 12.56 9.10
CA LEU A 300 -21.40 11.14 9.01
C LEU A 300 -22.46 10.40 8.18
N GLN A 301 -23.74 10.76 8.33
CA GLN A 301 -24.83 10.21 7.51
C GLN A 301 -24.66 10.58 6.04
N ALA A 302 -24.39 11.84 5.73
CA ALA A 302 -24.16 12.31 4.37
C ALA A 302 -22.94 11.60 3.73
N LEU A 303 -21.86 11.39 4.48
CA LEU A 303 -20.69 10.65 4.03
C LEU A 303 -21.00 9.18 3.70
N LEU A 304 -21.77 8.47 4.53
CA LEU A 304 -22.14 7.09 4.23
C LEU A 304 -22.98 7.00 2.95
N VAL A 305 -23.89 7.96 2.74
CA VAL A 305 -24.66 8.04 1.49
C VAL A 305 -23.72 8.30 0.30
N ALA A 306 -22.79 9.27 0.44
CA ALA A 306 -21.82 9.56 -0.61
C ALA A 306 -20.92 8.35 -0.92
N VAL A 307 -20.47 7.62 0.09
CA VAL A 307 -19.70 6.37 -0.08
C VAL A 307 -20.53 5.31 -0.80
N ALA A 308 -21.79 5.11 -0.43
CA ALA A 308 -22.66 4.15 -1.10
C ALA A 308 -22.85 4.51 -2.59
N VAL A 309 -23.06 5.79 -2.89
CA VAL A 309 -23.14 6.28 -4.28
C VAL A 309 -21.81 6.07 -5.01
N ALA A 310 -20.68 6.42 -4.38
CA ALA A 310 -19.36 6.24 -4.96
C ALA A 310 -19.07 4.75 -5.28
N VAL A 311 -19.44 3.83 -4.41
CA VAL A 311 -19.31 2.39 -4.68
C VAL A 311 -20.07 1.98 -5.94
N VAL A 312 -21.31 2.45 -6.10
CA VAL A 312 -22.13 2.10 -7.27
C VAL A 312 -21.60 2.74 -8.55
N VAL A 313 -21.09 3.98 -8.48
CA VAL A 313 -20.65 4.75 -9.66
C VAL A 313 -19.21 4.46 -10.04
N VAL A 314 -18.29 4.28 -9.06
CA VAL A 314 -16.84 4.17 -9.31
C VAL A 314 -16.38 2.72 -9.43
N VAL A 315 -16.88 1.82 -8.58
CA VAL A 315 -16.38 0.44 -8.57
C VAL A 315 -16.64 -0.32 -9.89
N PRO A 316 -17.82 -0.24 -10.54
CA PRO A 316 -18.04 -0.96 -11.79
C PRO A 316 -17.13 -0.52 -12.94
N PRO A 317 -16.94 0.80 -13.24
CA PRO A 317 -15.99 1.25 -14.25
C PRO A 317 -14.54 0.85 -13.91
N LEU A 318 -14.15 0.92 -12.63
CA LEU A 318 -12.82 0.52 -12.18
C LEU A 318 -12.61 -0.99 -12.37
N ALA A 319 -13.57 -1.80 -12.00
CA ALA A 319 -13.54 -3.25 -12.24
C ALA A 319 -13.48 -3.58 -13.74
N TYR A 320 -14.21 -2.82 -14.57
CA TYR A 320 -14.15 -2.95 -16.02
C TYR A 320 -12.78 -2.57 -16.58
N LEU A 321 -12.18 -1.46 -16.11
CA LEU A 321 -10.82 -1.07 -16.46
C LEU A 321 -9.81 -2.19 -16.14
N PHE A 322 -9.84 -2.72 -14.91
CA PHE A 322 -8.96 -3.83 -14.52
C PHE A 322 -9.19 -5.09 -15.36
N ARG A 323 -10.43 -5.38 -15.74
CA ARG A 323 -10.74 -6.51 -16.63
C ARG A 323 -10.17 -6.30 -18.03
N LEU A 324 -10.29 -5.09 -18.59
CA LEU A 324 -9.73 -4.75 -19.91
C LEU A 324 -8.22 -4.89 -19.93
N THR A 325 -7.53 -4.34 -18.94
CA THR A 325 -6.05 -4.38 -18.86
C THR A 325 -5.51 -5.80 -18.65
N GLN A 326 -6.36 -6.74 -18.23
CA GLN A 326 -6.01 -8.15 -18.06
C GLN A 326 -6.45 -9.01 -19.25
N SER A 327 -7.10 -8.47 -20.28
CA SER A 327 -7.50 -9.20 -21.48
C SER A 327 -6.29 -9.43 -22.40
N GLU A 328 -6.33 -10.54 -23.17
CA GLU A 328 -5.25 -10.90 -24.12
C GLU A 328 -5.10 -9.87 -25.25
N GLU A 329 -6.17 -9.15 -25.61
CA GLU A 329 -6.14 -8.11 -26.63
C GLU A 329 -5.28 -6.92 -26.25
N TRP A 330 -5.25 -6.55 -24.96
CA TRP A 330 -4.45 -5.43 -24.45
C TRP A 330 -2.97 -5.76 -24.30
N THR A 331 -2.62 -7.05 -24.20
CA THR A 331 -1.23 -7.51 -24.05
C THR A 331 -0.49 -7.69 -25.38
N ARG A 332 -1.15 -7.44 -26.53
CA ARG A 332 -0.49 -7.51 -27.85
C ARG A 332 0.36 -6.27 -28.12
N PRO A 333 1.58 -6.43 -28.71
CA PRO A 333 2.53 -5.33 -28.91
C PRO A 333 2.11 -4.25 -29.92
N ASP A 334 0.99 -4.39 -30.59
CA ASP A 334 0.56 -3.55 -31.73
C ASP A 334 -0.44 -2.43 -31.34
N HIS A 335 -0.57 -2.11 -30.05
CA HIS A 335 -1.39 -1.00 -29.54
C HIS A 335 -0.57 -0.01 -28.72
#